data_cfe37416bf9c88801cb11c7bf0cd2a3c
#
_entry.id   cfe37416bf9c88801cb11c7bf0cd2a3c
#
_cell.length_a   1.000
_cell.length_b   1.000
_cell.length_c   1.000
_cell.angle_alpha   90.00
_cell.angle_beta   90.00
_cell.angle_gamma   90.00
#
_symmetry.space_group_name_H-M   'P 1'
#
loop_
_entity.id
_entity.type
_entity.pdbx_description
1 polymer ?
#
loop_
_entity_poly.entity_id
_entity_poly.type
_entity_poly.pdbx_seq_one_letter_code
_entity_poly.pdbx_strand_id
1 'polypeptide(L)'
;MIVLKHIVSIARNDGRLPFNPFAGYINSPESVDRGYLTQTEIQTLMDVPMKNVTHELVRDLFVFSVFTGLAYSDVKNLTTDRLQTFFDGNLWIITRRKKTNTESNIRLLDVPKRIIEKYKGLARDGHVFPVPSNGSCNKILKDIGRQCGFKVRLTYHAGRPQPGDTGNAAEARQGDSGQGHKAQAGNIVSENGNRKGGMVSLFP
;
A
#
# COMPACT_ATOMS: atom_id res chain seq x y z
N MET A 1 15.28 -21.71 -8.43
CA MET A 1 15.85 -22.28 -7.17
C MET A 1 14.80 -22.88 -6.23
N ILE A 2 13.67 -22.19 -5.93
CA ILE A 2 12.63 -22.72 -5.00
C ILE A 2 12.08 -24.07 -5.46
N VAL A 3 11.69 -24.18 -6.73
CA VAL A 3 11.13 -25.41 -7.31
C VAL A 3 12.12 -26.57 -7.22
N LEU A 4 13.40 -26.34 -7.56
CA LEU A 4 14.42 -27.38 -7.51
C LEU A 4 14.66 -27.88 -6.07
N LYS A 5 14.72 -26.99 -5.07
CA LYS A 5 14.80 -27.37 -3.66
C LYS A 5 13.59 -28.19 -3.22
N HIS A 6 12.40 -27.88 -3.72
CA HIS A 6 11.19 -28.64 -3.43
C HIS A 6 11.24 -30.06 -4.01
N ILE A 7 11.67 -30.21 -5.27
CA ILE A 7 11.85 -31.51 -5.91
C ILE A 7 12.85 -32.39 -5.14
N VAL A 8 14.00 -31.81 -4.76
CA VAL A 8 15.00 -32.50 -3.97
C VAL A 8 14.48 -32.91 -2.58
N SER A 9 13.65 -32.07 -1.96
CA SER A 9 12.99 -32.39 -0.69
C SER A 9 12.05 -33.61 -0.84
N ILE A 10 11.27 -33.68 -1.90
CA ILE A 10 10.41 -34.83 -2.22
C ILE A 10 11.27 -36.08 -2.40
N ALA A 11 12.30 -36.04 -3.25
CA ALA A 11 13.19 -37.18 -3.52
C ALA A 11 13.90 -37.71 -2.26
N ARG A 12 14.22 -36.81 -1.29
CA ARG A 12 14.74 -37.24 0.02
C ARG A 12 13.68 -37.95 0.86
N ASN A 13 12.49 -37.38 0.93
CA ASN A 13 11.40 -37.98 1.71
C ASN A 13 11.00 -39.37 1.16
N ASP A 14 11.13 -39.56 -0.17
CA ASP A 14 10.90 -40.83 -0.82
C ASP A 14 12.10 -41.83 -0.71
N GLY A 15 13.13 -41.45 0.05
CA GLY A 15 14.33 -42.30 0.23
C GLY A 15 15.22 -42.41 -1.02
N ARG A 16 14.95 -41.68 -2.10
CA ARG A 16 15.73 -41.71 -3.35
C ARG A 16 17.05 -40.93 -3.26
N LEU A 17 17.18 -40.00 -2.33
CA LEU A 17 18.39 -39.23 -2.08
C LEU A 17 18.82 -39.38 -0.62
N PRO A 18 20.00 -39.92 -0.33
CA PRO A 18 20.48 -40.15 1.03
C PRO A 18 20.93 -38.85 1.72
N PHE A 19 21.24 -37.80 0.97
CA PHE A 19 21.71 -36.52 1.51
C PHE A 19 21.04 -35.34 0.84
N ASN A 20 21.11 -34.16 1.46
CA ASN A 20 20.61 -32.93 0.88
C ASN A 20 21.73 -32.22 0.10
N PRO A 21 21.71 -32.20 -1.25
CA PRO A 21 22.76 -31.53 -2.03
C PRO A 21 22.79 -30.01 -1.83
N PHE A 22 21.76 -29.42 -1.21
CA PHE A 22 21.66 -27.99 -0.89
C PHE A 22 21.93 -27.67 0.58
N ALA A 23 22.45 -28.62 1.40
CA ALA A 23 22.65 -28.40 2.82
C ALA A 23 23.58 -27.21 3.12
N GLY A 24 24.62 -27.01 2.30
CA GLY A 24 25.55 -25.88 2.41
C GLY A 24 25.21 -24.68 1.53
N TYR A 25 24.10 -24.73 0.77
CA TYR A 25 23.76 -23.63 -0.12
C TYR A 25 22.96 -22.55 0.61
N ILE A 26 23.64 -21.47 0.97
CA ILE A 26 23.04 -20.27 1.52
C ILE A 26 22.66 -19.39 0.32
N ASN A 27 21.36 -19.28 0.05
CA ASN A 27 20.86 -18.31 -0.91
C ASN A 27 20.82 -16.93 -0.22
N SER A 28 21.93 -16.23 -0.25
CA SER A 28 22.02 -14.83 0.17
C SER A 28 21.98 -13.97 -1.11
N PRO A 29 20.81 -13.54 -1.59
CA PRO A 29 20.78 -12.57 -2.67
C PRO A 29 21.42 -11.29 -2.14
N GLU A 30 22.44 -10.79 -2.84
CA GLU A 30 22.96 -9.46 -2.59
C GLU A 30 21.80 -8.47 -2.57
N SER A 31 21.74 -7.62 -1.55
CA SER A 31 20.77 -6.54 -1.49
C SER A 31 21.13 -5.53 -2.58
N VAL A 32 20.44 -5.62 -3.70
CA VAL A 32 20.59 -4.62 -4.77
C VAL A 32 19.90 -3.35 -4.27
N ASP A 33 20.69 -2.36 -3.90
CA ASP A 33 20.18 -1.01 -3.69
C ASP A 33 19.67 -0.49 -5.05
N ARG A 34 18.36 -0.38 -5.16
CA ARG A 34 17.68 0.07 -6.39
C ARG A 34 17.54 1.58 -6.43
N GLY A 35 17.99 2.27 -5.38
CA GLY A 35 17.78 3.70 -5.21
C GLY A 35 16.29 4.06 -5.08
N TYR A 36 16.04 5.21 -4.54
CA TYR A 36 14.72 5.85 -4.45
C TYR A 36 14.83 7.28 -4.93
N LEU A 37 13.70 7.87 -5.34
CA LEU A 37 13.65 9.27 -5.72
C LEU A 37 13.69 10.16 -4.47
N THR A 38 14.54 11.15 -4.52
CA THR A 38 14.54 12.24 -3.53
C THR A 38 13.32 13.14 -3.69
N GLN A 39 13.02 13.94 -2.68
CA GLN A 39 11.89 14.86 -2.74
C GLN A 39 12.03 15.87 -3.89
N THR A 40 13.24 16.35 -4.15
CA THR A 40 13.54 17.25 -5.28
C THR A 40 13.31 16.56 -6.63
N GLU A 41 13.67 15.29 -6.77
CA GLU A 41 13.41 14.52 -7.98
C GLU A 41 11.92 14.25 -8.18
N ILE A 42 11.16 14.01 -7.11
CA ILE A 42 9.69 13.88 -7.18
C ILE A 42 9.07 15.21 -7.64
N GLN A 43 9.52 16.34 -7.11
CA GLN A 43 9.05 17.66 -7.56
C GLN A 43 9.38 17.89 -9.04
N THR A 44 10.61 17.63 -9.46
CA THR A 44 11.03 17.70 -10.87
C THR A 44 10.14 16.84 -11.77
N LEU A 45 9.84 15.61 -11.31
CA LEU A 45 8.94 14.70 -12.03
C LEU A 45 7.53 15.27 -12.19
N MET A 46 7.02 15.98 -11.19
CA MET A 46 5.69 16.61 -11.23
C MET A 46 5.66 17.81 -12.18
N ASP A 47 6.74 18.58 -12.26
CA ASP A 47 6.80 19.83 -13.00
C ASP A 47 7.19 19.66 -14.48
N VAL A 48 7.83 18.53 -14.82
CA VAL A 48 8.30 18.29 -16.20
C VAL A 48 7.12 18.13 -17.17
N PRO A 49 7.12 18.84 -18.33
CA PRO A 49 6.09 18.68 -19.34
C PRO A 49 6.20 17.31 -20.01
N MET A 50 5.05 16.65 -20.15
CA MET A 50 4.96 15.32 -20.75
C MET A 50 4.72 15.40 -22.28
N LYS A 51 5.27 14.43 -23.01
CA LYS A 51 5.18 14.35 -24.47
C LYS A 51 3.75 14.16 -24.98
N ASN A 52 2.94 13.46 -24.22
CA ASN A 52 1.55 13.15 -24.57
C ASN A 52 0.75 12.74 -23.33
N VAL A 53 -0.56 12.63 -23.50
CA VAL A 53 -1.53 12.30 -22.45
C VAL A 53 -1.21 10.95 -21.75
N THR A 54 -0.70 9.97 -22.50
CA THR A 54 -0.35 8.66 -21.92
C THR A 54 0.88 8.76 -21.01
N HIS A 55 1.88 9.56 -21.38
CA HIS A 55 3.05 9.81 -20.52
C HIS A 55 2.62 10.56 -19.27
N GLU A 56 1.75 11.54 -19.41
CA GLU A 56 1.19 12.30 -18.29
C GLU A 56 0.41 11.40 -17.33
N LEU A 57 -0.47 10.55 -17.85
CA LEU A 57 -1.19 9.57 -17.06
C LEU A 57 -0.23 8.64 -16.28
N VAL A 58 0.78 8.08 -16.94
CA VAL A 58 1.72 7.16 -16.29
C VAL A 58 2.57 7.86 -15.23
N ARG A 59 3.00 9.10 -15.48
CA ARG A 59 3.66 9.95 -14.47
C ARG A 59 2.77 10.14 -13.25
N ASP A 60 1.53 10.57 -13.46
CA ASP A 60 0.58 10.87 -12.39
C ASP A 60 0.23 9.62 -11.57
N LEU A 61 0.06 8.47 -12.24
CA LEU A 61 -0.14 7.18 -11.57
C LEU A 61 1.07 6.76 -10.74
N PHE A 62 2.28 7.03 -11.23
CA PHE A 62 3.51 6.76 -10.48
C PHE A 62 3.64 7.68 -9.26
N VAL A 63 3.41 8.98 -9.42
CA VAL A 63 3.37 9.95 -8.32
C VAL A 63 2.31 9.55 -7.28
N PHE A 64 1.10 9.16 -7.73
CA PHE A 64 0.07 8.64 -6.86
C PHE A 64 0.56 7.43 -6.03
N SER A 65 1.27 6.49 -6.68
CA SER A 65 1.85 5.33 -6.00
C SER A 65 2.93 5.70 -4.99
N VAL A 66 3.74 6.72 -5.28
CA VAL A 66 4.77 7.24 -4.35
C VAL A 66 4.12 7.78 -3.08
N PHE A 67 3.09 8.63 -3.22
CA PHE A 67 2.40 9.24 -2.07
C PHE A 67 1.53 8.28 -1.26
N THR A 68 0.88 7.32 -1.93
CA THR A 68 -0.02 6.37 -1.26
C THR A 68 0.66 5.08 -0.82
N GLY A 69 1.82 4.76 -1.40
CA GLY A 69 2.50 3.48 -1.21
C GLY A 69 1.79 2.29 -1.85
N LEU A 70 0.79 2.50 -2.70
CA LEU A 70 0.10 1.43 -3.42
C LEU A 70 0.98 0.85 -4.52
N ALA A 71 0.95 -0.47 -4.68
CA ALA A 71 1.63 -1.14 -5.78
C ALA A 71 0.83 -0.95 -7.09
N TYR A 72 1.48 -1.20 -8.24
CA TYR A 72 0.83 -1.15 -9.54
C TYR A 72 -0.49 -1.94 -9.59
N SER A 73 -0.50 -3.16 -9.04
CA SER A 73 -1.69 -4.00 -8.99
C SER A 73 -2.83 -3.37 -8.20
N ASP A 74 -2.50 -2.67 -7.11
CA ASP A 74 -3.48 -2.08 -6.22
C ASP A 74 -4.06 -0.80 -6.84
N VAL A 75 -3.22 0.01 -7.50
CA VAL A 75 -3.67 1.19 -8.27
C VAL A 75 -4.53 0.77 -9.45
N LYS A 76 -4.15 -0.28 -10.18
CA LYS A 76 -4.93 -0.80 -11.32
C LYS A 76 -6.31 -1.30 -10.91
N ASN A 77 -6.41 -1.94 -9.73
CA ASN A 77 -7.65 -2.50 -9.23
C ASN A 77 -8.37 -1.58 -8.22
N LEU A 78 -7.94 -0.32 -8.14
CA LEU A 78 -8.59 0.66 -7.27
C LEU A 78 -9.93 1.07 -7.87
N THR A 79 -11.00 0.86 -7.11
CA THR A 79 -12.37 1.20 -7.48
C THR A 79 -12.90 2.34 -6.63
N THR A 80 -13.91 3.04 -7.11
CA THR A 80 -14.46 4.23 -6.46
C THR A 80 -15.14 3.93 -5.12
N ASP A 81 -15.67 2.72 -4.94
CA ASP A 81 -16.27 2.25 -3.67
C ASP A 81 -15.25 2.15 -2.53
N ARG A 82 -13.94 2.05 -2.86
CA ARG A 82 -12.86 2.06 -1.88
C ARG A 82 -12.41 3.45 -1.43
N LEU A 83 -12.94 4.49 -2.05
CA LEU A 83 -12.72 5.87 -1.66
C LEU A 83 -13.81 6.30 -0.68
N GLN A 84 -13.46 6.53 0.57
CA GLN A 84 -14.43 6.91 1.60
C GLN A 84 -13.98 8.18 2.32
N THR A 85 -14.94 9.06 2.57
CA THR A 85 -14.71 10.23 3.42
C THR A 85 -15.02 9.84 4.86
N PHE A 86 -14.02 9.99 5.75
CA PHE A 86 -14.21 9.72 7.17
C PHE A 86 -14.72 10.96 7.93
N PHE A 87 -14.96 10.76 9.22
CA PHE A 87 -15.45 11.80 10.14
C PHE A 87 -14.52 13.03 10.24
N ASP A 88 -13.23 12.87 9.89
CA ASP A 88 -12.24 13.95 9.84
C ASP A 88 -12.34 14.80 8.56
N GLY A 89 -13.34 14.54 7.70
CA GLY A 89 -13.53 15.22 6.42
C GLY A 89 -12.48 14.88 5.36
N ASN A 90 -11.55 13.98 5.66
CA ASN A 90 -10.54 13.56 4.70
C ASN A 90 -10.99 12.37 3.88
N LEU A 91 -10.49 12.30 2.65
CA LEU A 91 -10.69 11.17 1.75
C LEU A 91 -9.64 10.09 2.06
N TRP A 92 -10.09 8.86 2.22
CA TRP A 92 -9.26 7.69 2.53
C TRP A 92 -9.45 6.60 1.48
N ILE A 93 -8.39 5.82 1.24
CA ILE A 93 -8.47 4.57 0.49
C ILE A 93 -8.55 3.43 1.49
N ILE A 94 -9.64 2.67 1.41
CA ILE A 94 -9.79 1.43 2.17
C ILE A 94 -9.36 0.28 1.28
N THR A 95 -8.25 -0.37 1.62
CA THR A 95 -7.72 -1.49 0.85
C THR A 95 -7.36 -2.64 1.76
N ARG A 96 -7.41 -3.85 1.19
CA ARG A 96 -7.00 -5.07 1.89
C ARG A 96 -5.84 -5.70 1.11
N ARG A 97 -4.69 -5.83 1.76
CA ARG A 97 -3.50 -6.42 1.13
C ARG A 97 -3.74 -7.88 0.79
N LYS A 98 -3.66 -8.23 -0.50
CA LYS A 98 -3.85 -9.62 -0.96
C LYS A 98 -2.93 -10.63 -0.26
N LYS A 99 -1.69 -10.26 0.05
CA LYS A 99 -0.69 -11.17 0.62
C LYS A 99 -0.89 -11.48 2.11
N THR A 100 -1.39 -10.52 2.88
CA THR A 100 -1.52 -10.64 4.35
C THR A 100 -2.95 -10.58 4.82
N ASN A 101 -3.91 -10.34 3.93
CA ASN A 101 -5.33 -10.09 4.22
C ASN A 101 -5.56 -8.99 5.29
N THR A 102 -4.55 -8.14 5.50
CA THR A 102 -4.60 -7.04 6.47
C THR A 102 -5.26 -5.85 5.83
N GLU A 103 -6.23 -5.27 6.51
CA GLU A 103 -6.84 -4.01 6.13
C GLU A 103 -5.83 -2.87 6.28
N SER A 104 -5.77 -1.99 5.29
CA SER A 104 -4.88 -0.84 5.28
C SER A 104 -5.65 0.38 4.82
N ASN A 105 -5.78 1.36 5.70
CA ASN A 105 -6.45 2.62 5.44
C ASN A 105 -5.38 3.67 5.15
N ILE A 106 -5.48 4.31 3.98
CA ILE A 106 -4.50 5.28 3.50
C ILE A 106 -5.18 6.62 3.38
N ARG A 107 -4.78 7.57 4.21
CA ARG A 107 -5.24 8.96 4.08
C ARG A 107 -4.68 9.58 2.82
N LEU A 108 -5.53 10.21 2.03
CA LEU A 108 -5.12 10.90 0.82
C LEU A 108 -4.70 12.33 1.14
N LEU A 109 -3.47 12.65 0.75
CA LEU A 109 -2.94 14.00 0.74
C LEU A 109 -3.47 14.77 -0.48
N ASP A 110 -3.18 16.07 -0.57
CA ASP A 110 -3.73 16.92 -1.64
C ASP A 110 -3.28 16.52 -3.04
N VAL A 111 -2.01 16.08 -3.20
CA VAL A 111 -1.51 15.64 -4.51
C VAL A 111 -2.28 14.41 -5.04
N PRO A 112 -2.41 13.30 -4.29
CA PRO A 112 -3.26 12.18 -4.70
C PRO A 112 -4.72 12.56 -4.95
N LYS A 113 -5.31 13.48 -4.16
CA LYS A 113 -6.70 13.95 -4.38
C LYS A 113 -6.84 14.64 -5.73
N ARG A 114 -5.92 15.55 -6.08
CA ARG A 114 -5.91 16.24 -7.38
C ARG A 114 -5.77 15.26 -8.54
N ILE A 115 -4.94 14.22 -8.39
CA ILE A 115 -4.77 13.19 -9.41
C ILE A 115 -6.07 12.40 -9.59
N ILE A 116 -6.77 12.01 -8.53
CA ILE A 116 -8.07 11.34 -8.63
C ILE A 116 -9.07 12.22 -9.36
N GLU A 117 -9.19 13.48 -8.99
CA GLU A 117 -10.15 14.40 -9.61
C GLU A 117 -9.85 14.64 -11.10
N LYS A 118 -8.56 14.74 -11.48
CA LYS A 118 -8.12 14.89 -12.86
C LYS A 118 -8.55 13.73 -13.76
N TYR A 119 -8.57 12.51 -13.27
CA TYR A 119 -8.91 11.31 -14.05
C TYR A 119 -10.31 10.77 -13.77
N LYS A 120 -11.11 11.48 -13.02
CA LYS A 120 -12.48 11.11 -12.66
C LYS A 120 -13.36 10.92 -13.91
N GLY A 121 -14.01 9.77 -13.98
CA GLY A 121 -14.90 9.44 -15.10
C GLY A 121 -14.20 8.99 -16.39
N LEU A 122 -12.85 8.94 -16.42
CA LEU A 122 -12.10 8.45 -17.60
C LEU A 122 -11.90 6.93 -17.60
N ALA A 123 -12.00 6.30 -16.44
CA ALA A 123 -11.90 4.85 -16.29
C ALA A 123 -13.28 4.19 -16.49
N ARG A 124 -13.27 2.91 -16.89
CA ARG A 124 -14.48 2.08 -17.03
C ARG A 124 -14.67 1.18 -15.82
N ASP A 125 -15.82 0.55 -15.71
CA ASP A 125 -16.12 -0.52 -14.74
C ASP A 125 -15.89 -0.11 -13.27
N GLY A 126 -16.16 1.16 -12.93
CA GLY A 126 -16.02 1.68 -11.58
C GLY A 126 -14.57 1.85 -11.08
N HIS A 127 -13.58 1.66 -11.95
CA HIS A 127 -12.19 1.94 -11.61
C HIS A 127 -11.93 3.44 -11.47
N VAL A 128 -10.97 3.79 -10.61
CA VAL A 128 -10.56 5.20 -10.40
C VAL A 128 -9.70 5.70 -11.57
N PHE A 129 -8.84 4.84 -12.12
CA PHE A 129 -7.88 5.20 -13.16
C PHE A 129 -7.90 4.26 -14.35
N PRO A 130 -7.71 4.79 -15.60
CA PRO A 130 -7.52 3.98 -16.80
C PRO A 130 -6.05 3.50 -16.91
N VAL A 131 -5.64 2.55 -16.07
CA VAL A 131 -4.24 2.12 -15.91
C VAL A 131 -3.78 1.26 -17.09
N PRO A 132 -2.74 1.67 -17.85
CA PRO A 132 -2.15 0.87 -18.92
C PRO A 132 -1.48 -0.41 -18.38
N SER A 133 -1.03 -1.31 -19.28
CA SER A 133 -0.32 -2.51 -18.87
C SER A 133 0.98 -2.19 -18.10
N ASN A 134 1.38 -3.07 -17.18
CA ASN A 134 2.61 -2.87 -16.38
C ASN A 134 3.85 -2.71 -17.27
N GLY A 135 3.93 -3.48 -18.36
CA GLY A 135 5.03 -3.35 -19.33
C GLY A 135 5.07 -1.98 -19.99
N SER A 136 3.92 -1.46 -20.42
CA SER A 136 3.81 -0.11 -21.00
C SER A 136 4.16 0.97 -19.98
N CYS A 137 3.65 0.88 -18.76
CA CYS A 137 3.98 1.82 -17.69
C CYS A 137 5.48 1.87 -17.41
N ASN A 138 6.13 0.70 -17.27
CA ASN A 138 7.57 0.64 -17.01
C ASN A 138 8.42 1.14 -18.19
N LYS A 139 7.97 0.96 -19.44
CA LYS A 139 8.65 1.52 -20.62
C LYS A 139 8.59 3.05 -20.58
N ILE A 140 7.41 3.60 -20.36
CA ILE A 140 7.18 5.04 -20.28
C ILE A 140 7.94 5.66 -19.10
N LEU A 141 7.92 5.03 -17.91
CA LEU A 141 8.66 5.51 -16.74
C LEU A 141 10.17 5.60 -17.00
N LYS A 142 10.74 4.63 -17.73
CA LYS A 142 12.16 4.70 -18.13
C LYS A 142 12.44 5.89 -19.06
N ASP A 143 11.52 6.18 -19.97
CA ASP A 143 11.65 7.31 -20.89
C ASP A 143 11.54 8.65 -20.13
N ILE A 144 10.59 8.75 -19.19
CA ILE A 144 10.46 9.91 -18.31
C ILE A 144 11.71 10.10 -17.45
N GLY A 145 12.22 9.02 -16.82
CA GLY A 145 13.43 9.10 -15.99
C GLY A 145 14.65 9.58 -16.77
N ARG A 146 14.80 9.17 -18.05
CA ARG A 146 15.84 9.68 -18.94
C ARG A 146 15.63 11.17 -19.28
N GLN A 147 14.39 11.58 -19.52
CA GLN A 147 14.06 12.98 -19.80
C GLN A 147 14.36 13.89 -18.60
N CYS A 148 14.13 13.41 -17.37
CA CYS A 148 14.43 14.12 -16.12
C CYS A 148 15.91 14.04 -15.71
N GLY A 149 16.74 13.22 -16.37
CA GLY A 149 18.14 13.02 -16.01
C GLY A 149 18.37 12.23 -14.71
N PHE A 150 17.39 11.43 -14.28
CA PHE A 150 17.51 10.68 -13.04
C PHE A 150 18.54 9.56 -13.16
N LYS A 151 19.38 9.40 -12.13
CA LYS A 151 20.35 8.30 -12.02
C LYS A 151 19.64 6.96 -11.78
N VAL A 152 18.52 7.00 -11.06
CA VAL A 152 17.71 5.83 -10.73
C VAL A 152 16.86 5.44 -11.94
N ARG A 153 16.91 4.17 -12.31
CA ARG A 153 16.04 3.62 -13.35
C ARG A 153 14.60 3.54 -12.86
N LEU A 154 13.74 4.45 -13.31
CA LEU A 154 12.34 4.45 -12.92
C LEU A 154 11.61 3.19 -13.40
N THR A 155 10.97 2.53 -12.46
CA THR A 155 9.98 1.47 -12.68
C THR A 155 8.95 1.54 -11.56
N TYR A 156 7.78 1.00 -11.75
CA TYR A 156 6.77 0.97 -10.68
C TYR A 156 7.25 0.31 -9.38
N HIS A 157 8.30 -0.51 -9.46
CA HIS A 157 8.87 -1.21 -8.31
C HIS A 157 10.09 -0.50 -7.70
N ALA A 158 10.87 0.26 -8.51
CA ALA A 158 12.13 0.93 -8.13
C ALA A 158 11.81 2.36 -7.87
N GLY A 159 11.24 3.08 -7.45
CA GLY A 159 10.97 4.50 -7.19
C GLY A 159 10.10 4.70 -5.97
N ARG A 160 9.65 3.58 -5.42
CA ARG A 160 8.78 3.56 -4.26
C ARG A 160 9.62 3.56 -2.99
N PRO A 161 9.42 4.51 -2.06
CA PRO A 161 10.08 4.47 -0.76
C PRO A 161 9.80 3.14 -0.06
N GLN A 162 10.86 2.47 0.41
CA GLN A 162 10.72 1.27 1.23
C GLN A 162 10.27 1.67 2.65
N PRO A 163 9.59 0.77 3.41
CA PRO A 163 9.35 1.00 4.82
C PRO A 163 10.71 1.10 5.54
N GLY A 164 11.09 2.29 5.97
CA GLY A 164 12.41 2.59 6.56
C GLY A 164 13.13 3.79 5.93
N ASP A 165 12.88 4.11 4.66
CA ASP A 165 13.47 5.28 3.96
C ASP A 165 12.63 6.55 4.18
N THR A 166 12.34 6.84 5.43
CA THR A 166 11.35 7.82 5.80
C THR A 166 11.91 9.23 5.94
N GLY A 167 12.01 9.91 4.81
CA GLY A 167 11.82 11.33 4.79
C GLY A 167 10.45 11.63 4.17
N ASN A 168 9.53 12.20 4.90
CA ASN A 168 8.26 12.81 4.48
C ASN A 168 7.13 11.94 3.87
N ALA A 169 7.40 10.79 3.23
CA ALA A 169 6.32 9.86 2.86
C ALA A 169 5.83 9.05 4.07
N ALA A 170 6.57 9.03 5.15
CA ALA A 170 6.20 8.36 6.40
C ALA A 170 5.31 9.22 7.30
N GLU A 171 5.42 10.53 7.26
CA GLU A 171 4.50 11.40 8.01
C GLU A 171 3.06 11.25 7.52
N ALA A 172 2.87 10.95 6.22
CA ALA A 172 1.57 10.61 5.67
C ALA A 172 1.03 9.25 6.15
N ARG A 173 1.90 8.36 6.67
CA ARG A 173 1.51 7.03 7.19
C ARG A 173 1.43 6.98 8.71
N GLN A 174 2.05 7.92 9.43
CA GLN A 174 2.06 8.00 10.90
C GLN A 174 0.85 8.73 11.49
N GLY A 175 -0.02 9.30 10.67
CA GLY A 175 -1.34 9.72 11.10
C GLY A 175 -2.17 8.49 11.44
N ASP A 176 -2.05 8.04 12.67
CA ASP A 176 -2.92 7.07 13.33
C ASP A 176 -2.71 5.58 12.98
N SER A 177 -1.64 5.00 13.53
CA SER A 177 -1.77 3.66 14.09
C SER A 177 -2.61 3.76 15.37
N GLY A 178 -3.90 4.03 15.19
CA GLY A 178 -4.88 4.01 16.27
C GLY A 178 -4.74 2.69 17.00
N GLN A 179 -4.29 2.78 18.24
CA GLN A 179 -4.38 1.70 19.22
C GLN A 179 -5.81 1.15 19.13
N GLY A 180 -5.91 -0.07 18.62
CA GLY A 180 -7.14 -0.82 18.73
C GLY A 180 -7.54 -0.87 20.19
N HIS A 181 -8.50 -0.04 20.58
CA HIS A 181 -9.23 -0.23 21.80
C HIS A 181 -9.91 -1.61 21.69
N LYS A 182 -9.24 -2.61 22.22
CA LYS A 182 -9.92 -3.82 22.65
C LYS A 182 -10.95 -3.35 23.67
N ALA A 183 -12.19 -3.27 23.25
CA ALA A 183 -13.31 -3.23 24.17
C ALA A 183 -13.20 -4.51 25.00
N GLN A 184 -12.67 -4.40 26.22
CA GLN A 184 -12.83 -5.41 27.23
C GLN A 184 -14.33 -5.49 27.51
N ALA A 185 -14.95 -6.58 27.05
CA ALA A 185 -16.23 -7.01 27.56
C ALA A 185 -16.05 -7.28 29.06
N GLY A 186 -16.36 -6.27 29.87
CA GLY A 186 -16.43 -6.42 31.32
C GLY A 186 -17.55 -7.41 31.65
N ASN A 187 -17.16 -8.55 32.20
CA ASN A 187 -18.06 -9.47 32.90
C ASN A 187 -18.79 -8.69 33.99
N ILE A 188 -20.04 -8.45 33.78
CA ILE A 188 -20.96 -8.06 34.87
C ILE A 188 -21.32 -9.34 35.60
N VAL A 189 -20.58 -9.62 36.66
CA VAL A 189 -20.96 -10.58 37.67
C VAL A 189 -22.15 -9.98 38.44
N SER A 190 -23.29 -10.62 38.35
CA SER A 190 -24.45 -10.37 39.18
C SER A 190 -24.16 -10.77 40.60
N GLU A 191 -23.98 -9.82 41.50
CA GLU A 191 -24.11 -10.05 42.94
C GLU A 191 -25.53 -9.68 43.38
N ASN A 192 -26.32 -10.72 43.69
CA ASN A 192 -27.51 -10.63 44.50
C ASN A 192 -27.12 -10.25 45.94
N GLY A 193 -27.61 -9.13 46.39
CA GLY A 193 -27.48 -8.65 47.77
C GLY A 193 -28.77 -7.98 48.24
N ASN A 194 -29.65 -8.82 48.74
CA ASN A 194 -30.86 -8.51 49.52
C ASN A 194 -30.62 -7.46 50.60
N ARG A 195 -31.36 -6.33 50.64
CA ARG A 195 -31.79 -5.65 51.88
C ARG A 195 -33.08 -4.86 51.70
N LYS A 196 -33.97 -5.20 52.59
CA LYS A 196 -35.30 -4.63 52.87
C LYS A 196 -35.25 -3.17 53.28
N GLY A 197 -36.31 -2.45 53.00
CA GLY A 197 -36.94 -1.53 53.93
C GLY A 197 -36.90 -0.05 53.60
N GLY A 198 -38.08 0.56 53.49
CA GLY A 198 -38.21 1.98 53.68
C GLY A 198 -39.12 2.73 52.70
N MET A 199 -40.40 2.53 52.87
CA MET A 199 -41.49 3.34 52.31
C MET A 199 -41.51 4.71 52.97
N VAL A 200 -41.47 5.83 52.23
CA VAL A 200 -42.18 7.08 52.57
C VAL A 200 -42.59 7.81 51.31
N SER A 201 -43.89 7.98 51.17
CA SER A 201 -44.62 8.83 50.25
C SER A 201 -44.40 10.32 50.61
N LEU A 202 -44.42 11.20 49.62
CA LEU A 202 -45.22 12.45 49.67
C LEU A 202 -44.99 13.28 48.38
N PHE A 203 -46.10 13.45 47.69
CA PHE A 203 -46.39 14.55 46.74
C PHE A 203 -46.60 15.88 47.56
N PRO A 204 -46.71 17.06 46.94
CA PRO A 204 -47.43 17.36 45.67
C PRO A 204 -46.57 17.74 44.49
#